data_ed764451212eea7156df638be74da743
#
_entry.id   ed764451212eea7156df638be74da743
#
_cell.length_a   1.000
_cell.length_b   1.000
_cell.length_c   1.000
_cell.angle_alpha   90.00
_cell.angle_beta   90.00
_cell.angle_gamma   90.00
#
_symmetry.space_group_name_H-M   'P 1'
#
loop_
_entity.id
_entity.type
_entity.pdbx_description
1 polymer ?
#
loop_
_entity_poly.entity_id
_entity_poly.type
_entity_poly.pdbx_seq_one_letter_code
_entity_poly.pdbx_strand_id
1 'polypeptide(L)'
;VHQGVTTEVIGQCGHSVAPVCHHDEIAKRAIGFVADSKIKGWKSFGEYLETLDSQALGVNVAAFVGHGTVHHAVMGDDLRLPEPEEVDQMALLVEQSIEEGAAGFSTGLEYWPGSQSTPDHIEPLCQVAAKHDRLYATHVRNRDRYYDLGFGEAMATARSAGCRLQ
;
A
#
# COMPACT_ATOMS: atom_id res chain seq x y z
N VAL A 1 -7.18 -1.84 -22.48
CA VAL A 1 -7.09 -1.02 -23.72
C VAL A 1 -8.18 -1.39 -24.70
N HIS A 2 -8.28 -2.66 -25.13
CA HIS A 2 -9.28 -3.09 -26.13
C HIS A 2 -10.75 -3.00 -25.71
N GLN A 3 -11.02 -2.78 -24.42
CA GLN A 3 -12.36 -2.59 -23.86
C GLN A 3 -12.63 -1.14 -23.42
N GLY A 4 -11.82 -0.19 -23.87
CA GLY A 4 -11.98 1.23 -23.56
C GLY A 4 -11.41 1.66 -22.21
N VAL A 5 -10.60 0.81 -21.54
CA VAL A 5 -9.87 1.19 -20.33
C VAL A 5 -8.77 2.16 -20.72
N THR A 6 -8.79 3.36 -20.13
CA THR A 6 -7.83 4.43 -20.37
C THR A 6 -6.97 4.75 -19.16
N THR A 7 -7.35 4.26 -17.98
CA THR A 7 -6.61 4.44 -16.72
C THR A 7 -6.70 3.17 -15.88
N GLU A 8 -5.59 2.72 -15.35
CA GLU A 8 -5.51 1.61 -14.40
C GLU A 8 -5.06 2.12 -13.04
N VAL A 9 -5.70 1.59 -11.98
CA VAL A 9 -5.32 1.86 -10.59
C VAL A 9 -4.56 0.66 -10.06
N ILE A 10 -3.29 0.84 -9.74
CA ILE A 10 -2.38 -0.21 -9.29
C ILE A 10 -1.93 0.02 -7.85
N GLY A 11 -1.21 -0.95 -7.27
CA GLY A 11 -0.79 -0.85 -5.87
C GLY A 11 -1.93 -1.16 -4.90
N GLN A 12 -2.90 -1.99 -5.32
CA GLN A 12 -4.04 -2.43 -4.51
C GLN A 12 -3.67 -3.54 -3.52
N CYS A 13 -4.58 -3.81 -2.59
CA CYS A 13 -4.49 -4.92 -1.64
C CYS A 13 -3.23 -4.87 -0.76
N GLY A 14 -2.72 -3.69 -0.46
CA GLY A 14 -1.51 -3.53 0.36
C GLY A 14 -0.19 -3.86 -0.34
N HIS A 15 -0.21 -4.13 -1.65
CA HIS A 15 0.98 -4.44 -2.43
C HIS A 15 1.30 -3.33 -3.43
N SER A 16 2.46 -2.70 -3.26
CA SER A 16 3.06 -1.78 -4.23
C SER A 16 4.50 -2.21 -4.54
N VAL A 17 5.04 -1.73 -5.65
CA VAL A 17 6.42 -2.07 -6.05
C VAL A 17 7.45 -1.10 -5.49
N ALA A 18 6.99 -0.05 -4.83
CA ALA A 18 7.78 0.98 -4.14
C ALA A 18 7.02 1.49 -2.90
N PRO A 19 7.70 2.05 -1.89
CA PRO A 19 9.15 2.09 -1.74
C PRO A 19 9.72 0.74 -1.29
N VAL A 20 10.90 0.37 -1.77
CA VAL A 20 11.58 -0.84 -1.34
C VAL A 20 12.91 -0.46 -0.70
N CYS A 21 12.97 -0.56 0.62
CA CYS A 21 14.16 -0.23 1.38
C CYS A 21 15.07 -1.45 1.55
N HIS A 22 16.31 -1.32 1.14
CA HIS A 22 17.53 -1.96 1.63
C HIS A 22 17.84 -3.44 1.36
N HIS A 23 16.93 -4.33 0.98
CA HIS A 23 17.29 -5.73 0.71
C HIS A 23 16.65 -6.25 -0.57
N ASP A 24 17.48 -6.58 -1.57
CA ASP A 24 17.05 -7.14 -2.86
C ASP A 24 16.10 -8.36 -2.73
N GLU A 25 16.28 -9.16 -1.67
CA GLU A 25 15.44 -10.33 -1.43
C GLU A 25 14.04 -9.97 -0.87
N ILE A 26 13.96 -8.92 -0.03
CA ILE A 26 12.68 -8.42 0.50
C ILE A 26 11.91 -7.74 -0.63
N ALA A 27 12.60 -6.96 -1.46
CA ALA A 27 12.03 -6.38 -2.66
C ALA A 27 11.39 -7.46 -3.55
N LYS A 28 12.09 -8.56 -3.78
CA LYS A 28 11.59 -9.69 -4.58
C LYS A 28 10.34 -10.33 -3.97
N ARG A 29 10.21 -10.38 -2.66
CA ARG A 29 9.02 -10.93 -1.98
C ARG A 29 7.85 -9.96 -1.99
N ALA A 30 8.07 -8.68 -1.71
CA ALA A 30 7.04 -7.64 -1.77
C ALA A 30 6.47 -7.48 -3.18
N ILE A 31 7.33 -7.69 -4.20
CA ILE A 31 6.98 -7.63 -5.62
C ILE A 31 6.58 -9.01 -6.17
N GLY A 32 6.71 -10.07 -5.38
CA GLY A 32 6.75 -11.49 -5.75
C GLY A 32 5.64 -12.04 -6.64
N PHE A 33 4.54 -11.30 -6.82
CA PHE A 33 3.51 -11.63 -7.80
C PHE A 33 3.81 -11.12 -9.23
N VAL A 34 4.74 -10.17 -9.38
CA VAL A 34 4.89 -9.38 -10.61
C VAL A 34 6.31 -9.42 -11.17
N ALA A 35 7.28 -9.87 -10.38
CA ALA A 35 8.67 -9.67 -10.72
C ALA A 35 9.30 -10.82 -11.51
N ASP A 36 9.62 -10.56 -12.74
CA ASP A 36 10.84 -11.12 -13.35
C ASP A 36 12.03 -10.81 -12.42
N SER A 37 12.94 -11.80 -12.24
CA SER A 37 14.16 -11.72 -11.41
C SER A 37 15.10 -10.54 -11.72
N LYS A 38 14.78 -9.73 -12.70
CA LYS A 38 15.52 -8.53 -13.12
C LYS A 38 15.02 -7.23 -12.52
N ILE A 39 13.86 -7.23 -11.87
CA ILE A 39 13.32 -6.02 -11.25
C ILE A 39 14.02 -5.80 -9.91
N LYS A 40 14.73 -4.70 -9.78
CA LYS A 40 15.50 -4.35 -8.58
C LYS A 40 14.68 -3.62 -7.52
N GLY A 41 13.40 -3.31 -7.79
CA GLY A 41 12.62 -2.40 -6.97
C GLY A 41 13.09 -0.93 -7.06
N TRP A 42 12.28 -0.05 -6.51
CA TRP A 42 12.57 1.39 -6.47
C TRP A 42 12.65 1.83 -5.01
N LYS A 43 13.65 2.63 -4.68
CA LYS A 43 13.90 3.10 -3.32
C LYS A 43 12.86 4.11 -2.86
N SER A 44 12.35 4.91 -3.79
CA SER A 44 11.28 5.85 -3.55
C SER A 44 10.10 5.62 -4.49
N PHE A 45 8.96 6.15 -4.12
CA PHE A 45 7.77 6.09 -4.95
C PHE A 45 7.91 6.98 -6.20
N GLY A 46 8.61 8.12 -6.06
CA GLY A 46 8.93 9.01 -7.16
C GLY A 46 9.78 8.35 -8.24
N GLU A 47 10.86 7.64 -7.86
CA GLU A 47 11.68 6.87 -8.81
C GLU A 47 10.85 5.86 -9.61
N TYR A 48 9.86 5.23 -8.95
CA TYR A 48 8.93 4.33 -9.63
C TYR A 48 8.06 5.06 -10.64
N LEU A 49 7.45 6.17 -10.27
CA LEU A 49 6.62 6.96 -11.17
C LEU A 49 7.41 7.51 -12.36
N GLU A 50 8.63 8.00 -12.14
CA GLU A 50 9.54 8.44 -13.21
C GLU A 50 9.85 7.28 -14.20
N THR A 51 10.02 6.07 -13.66
CA THR A 51 10.21 4.87 -14.49
C THR A 51 8.98 4.61 -15.34
N LEU A 52 7.77 4.70 -14.78
CA LEU A 52 6.52 4.54 -15.55
C LEU A 52 6.38 5.61 -16.63
N ASP A 53 6.65 6.86 -16.31
CA ASP A 53 6.59 7.98 -17.27
C ASP A 53 7.58 7.84 -18.41
N SER A 54 8.71 7.20 -18.16
CA SER A 54 9.72 6.91 -19.19
C SER A 54 9.31 5.79 -20.16
N GLN A 55 8.26 5.04 -19.83
CA GLN A 55 7.76 3.95 -20.67
C GLN A 55 6.60 4.44 -21.56
N ALA A 56 6.49 3.87 -22.75
CA ALA A 56 5.33 4.11 -23.63
C ALA A 56 4.15 3.25 -23.18
N LEU A 57 3.52 3.62 -22.09
CA LEU A 57 2.37 2.90 -21.54
C LEU A 57 1.13 3.10 -22.43
N GLY A 58 0.35 2.05 -22.62
CA GLY A 58 -0.89 2.09 -23.41
C GLY A 58 -2.09 2.67 -22.65
N VAL A 59 -1.94 2.95 -21.36
CA VAL A 59 -2.97 3.50 -20.45
C VAL A 59 -2.32 4.44 -19.45
N ASN A 60 -3.10 5.35 -18.88
CA ASN A 60 -2.67 6.11 -17.71
C ASN A 60 -2.63 5.19 -16.47
N VAL A 61 -1.76 5.53 -15.52
CA VAL A 61 -1.62 4.79 -14.27
C VAL A 61 -1.81 5.72 -13.08
N ALA A 62 -2.64 5.29 -12.12
CA ALA A 62 -2.72 5.87 -10.78
C ALA A 62 -2.22 4.82 -9.79
N ALA A 63 -1.10 5.07 -9.12
CA ALA A 63 -0.47 4.08 -8.25
C ALA A 63 -0.72 4.40 -6.77
N PHE A 64 -1.09 3.37 -5.99
CA PHE A 64 -1.23 3.44 -4.54
C PHE A 64 0.01 2.89 -3.85
N VAL A 65 0.36 3.47 -2.70
CA VAL A 65 1.34 2.87 -1.80
C VAL A 65 0.67 1.81 -0.92
N GLY A 66 1.30 0.65 -0.81
CA GLY A 66 0.72 -0.51 -0.12
C GLY A 66 1.24 -0.67 1.32
N HIS A 67 0.33 -0.98 2.27
CA HIS A 67 0.67 -1.29 3.65
C HIS A 67 1.74 -2.38 3.78
N GLY A 68 1.55 -3.52 3.08
CA GLY A 68 2.52 -4.61 3.12
C GLY A 68 3.91 -4.19 2.63
N THR A 69 3.97 -3.29 1.65
CA THR A 69 5.24 -2.78 1.13
C THR A 69 5.95 -1.90 2.15
N VAL A 70 5.26 -0.94 2.78
CA VAL A 70 5.87 -0.10 3.81
C VAL A 70 6.19 -0.87 5.08
N HIS A 71 5.39 -1.87 5.44
CA HIS A 71 5.68 -2.79 6.53
C HIS A 71 6.99 -3.54 6.30
N HIS A 72 7.16 -4.13 5.11
CA HIS A 72 8.42 -4.78 4.75
C HIS A 72 9.61 -3.81 4.72
N ALA A 73 9.39 -2.58 4.30
CA ALA A 73 10.43 -1.56 4.25
C ALA A 73 10.98 -1.23 5.66
N VAL A 74 10.12 -1.26 6.69
CA VAL A 74 10.48 -0.95 8.08
C VAL A 74 10.92 -2.19 8.84
N MET A 75 10.16 -3.28 8.75
CA MET A 75 10.35 -4.47 9.60
C MET A 75 11.07 -5.63 8.90
N GLY A 76 11.24 -5.56 7.59
CA GLY A 76 11.80 -6.68 6.84
C GLY A 76 10.92 -7.92 6.92
N ASP A 77 11.53 -9.07 7.21
CA ASP A 77 10.87 -10.36 7.38
C ASP A 77 10.45 -10.66 8.84
N ASP A 78 10.51 -9.66 9.74
CA ASP A 78 10.10 -9.86 11.13
C ASP A 78 8.58 -10.09 11.21
N LEU A 79 8.18 -11.16 11.89
CA LEU A 79 6.77 -11.60 11.97
C LEU A 79 6.03 -11.07 13.20
N ARG A 80 6.72 -10.36 14.10
CA ARG A 80 6.07 -9.73 15.25
C ARG A 80 5.19 -8.56 14.83
N LEU A 81 4.35 -8.10 15.73
CA LEU A 81 3.61 -6.86 15.53
C LEU A 81 4.58 -5.66 15.59
N PRO A 82 4.30 -4.59 14.84
CA PRO A 82 5.12 -3.38 14.88
C PRO A 82 4.97 -2.67 16.23
N GLU A 83 6.06 -2.10 16.72
CA GLU A 83 6.06 -1.16 17.83
C GLU A 83 5.57 0.22 17.35
N PRO A 84 5.10 1.11 18.27
CA PRO A 84 4.58 2.42 17.88
C PRO A 84 5.53 3.24 17.00
N GLU A 85 6.84 3.20 17.29
CA GLU A 85 7.87 3.92 16.53
C GLU A 85 8.02 3.37 15.11
N GLU A 86 7.74 2.07 14.90
CA GLU A 86 7.77 1.44 13.58
C GLU A 86 6.51 1.80 12.79
N VAL A 87 5.37 1.92 13.45
CA VAL A 87 4.14 2.44 12.84
C VAL A 87 4.35 3.88 12.37
N ASP A 88 5.00 4.72 13.18
CA ASP A 88 5.35 6.08 12.82
C ASP A 88 6.28 6.13 11.59
N GLN A 89 7.26 5.22 11.53
CA GLN A 89 8.14 5.10 10.35
C GLN A 89 7.37 4.67 9.09
N MET A 90 6.42 3.74 9.21
CA MET A 90 5.53 3.37 8.11
C MET A 90 4.68 4.55 7.65
N ALA A 91 4.13 5.33 8.59
CA ALA A 91 3.35 6.53 8.29
C ALA A 91 4.17 7.57 7.54
N LEU A 92 5.43 7.79 7.92
CA LEU A 92 6.36 8.66 7.19
C LEU A 92 6.63 8.18 5.76
N LEU A 93 6.79 6.87 5.54
CA LEU A 93 6.95 6.32 4.19
C LEU A 93 5.69 6.49 3.34
N VAL A 94 4.50 6.36 3.94
CA VAL A 94 3.23 6.64 3.25
C VAL A 94 3.15 8.12 2.89
N GLU A 95 3.50 9.03 3.81
CA GLU A 95 3.49 10.47 3.58
C GLU A 95 4.44 10.85 2.44
N GLN A 96 5.68 10.41 2.51
CA GLN A 96 6.67 10.61 1.45
C GLN A 96 6.16 10.10 0.11
N SER A 97 5.62 8.88 0.06
CA SER A 97 5.08 8.29 -1.19
C SER A 97 3.94 9.14 -1.77
N ILE A 98 3.06 9.69 -0.93
CA ILE A 98 1.97 10.57 -1.35
C ILE A 98 2.51 11.90 -1.88
N GLU A 99 3.50 12.49 -1.21
CA GLU A 99 4.16 13.73 -1.66
C GLU A 99 4.90 13.52 -2.99
N GLU A 100 5.45 12.35 -3.22
CA GLU A 100 6.08 11.94 -4.48
C GLU A 100 5.08 11.56 -5.58
N GLY A 101 3.77 11.52 -5.29
CA GLY A 101 2.72 11.36 -6.29
C GLY A 101 1.85 10.12 -6.17
N ALA A 102 1.94 9.35 -5.09
CA ALA A 102 1.00 8.26 -4.87
C ALA A 102 -0.46 8.76 -4.83
N ALA A 103 -1.33 8.07 -5.55
CA ALA A 103 -2.75 8.43 -5.64
C ALA A 103 -3.55 8.10 -4.38
N GLY A 104 -3.02 7.24 -3.51
CA GLY A 104 -3.65 6.81 -2.28
C GLY A 104 -2.83 5.76 -1.54
N PHE A 105 -3.44 5.22 -0.48
CA PHE A 105 -2.91 4.17 0.38
C PHE A 105 -3.79 2.93 0.31
N SER A 106 -3.20 1.74 0.33
CA SER A 106 -3.96 0.49 0.28
C SER A 106 -3.56 -0.52 1.35
N THR A 107 -4.53 -1.35 1.78
CA THR A 107 -4.29 -2.50 2.66
C THR A 107 -4.84 -3.79 2.09
N GLY A 108 -4.28 -4.92 2.53
CA GLY A 108 -4.84 -6.25 2.33
C GLY A 108 -4.88 -6.98 3.66
N LEU A 109 -6.06 -7.04 4.28
CA LEU A 109 -6.21 -7.48 5.67
C LEU A 109 -6.52 -8.98 5.82
N GLU A 110 -6.51 -9.74 4.73
CA GLU A 110 -6.72 -11.20 4.74
C GLU A 110 -5.43 -12.01 4.78
N TYR A 111 -4.30 -11.38 4.46
CA TYR A 111 -2.99 -12.04 4.39
C TYR A 111 -1.92 -11.19 5.08
N TRP A 112 -0.82 -11.84 5.39
CA TRP A 112 0.30 -11.19 6.07
C TRP A 112 0.92 -10.06 5.21
N PRO A 113 1.34 -8.93 5.82
CA PRO A 113 1.28 -8.62 7.24
C PRO A 113 -0.08 -8.10 7.72
N GLY A 114 -0.96 -7.67 6.83
CA GLY A 114 -2.23 -7.03 7.13
C GLY A 114 -3.16 -7.88 8.00
N SER A 115 -3.13 -9.22 7.85
CA SER A 115 -3.98 -10.11 8.64
C SER A 115 -3.71 -10.06 10.15
N GLN A 116 -2.51 -9.66 10.56
CA GLN A 116 -2.12 -9.48 11.96
C GLN A 116 -2.19 -8.02 12.42
N SER A 117 -2.32 -7.07 11.49
CA SER A 117 -2.43 -5.66 11.83
C SER A 117 -3.77 -5.36 12.49
N THR A 118 -3.71 -4.56 13.54
CA THR A 118 -4.89 -4.02 14.23
C THR A 118 -5.26 -2.64 13.67
N PRO A 119 -6.46 -2.11 13.97
CA PRO A 119 -6.79 -0.72 13.62
C PRO A 119 -5.73 0.28 14.08
N ASP A 120 -5.12 0.10 15.24
CA ASP A 120 -4.07 1.00 15.78
C ASP A 120 -2.82 1.05 14.89
N HIS A 121 -2.53 0.00 14.12
CA HIS A 121 -1.43 -0.01 13.16
C HIS A 121 -1.80 0.61 11.81
N ILE A 122 -3.08 0.57 11.43
CA ILE A 122 -3.56 1.02 10.11
C ILE A 122 -4.05 2.46 10.15
N GLU A 123 -4.71 2.86 11.24
CA GLU A 123 -5.33 4.18 11.36
C GLU A 123 -4.32 5.34 11.20
N PRO A 124 -3.12 5.32 11.80
CA PRO A 124 -2.13 6.38 11.58
C PRO A 124 -1.75 6.56 10.11
N LEU A 125 -1.64 5.48 9.35
CA LEU A 125 -1.35 5.50 7.92
C LEU A 125 -2.54 6.06 7.12
N CYS A 126 -3.77 5.72 7.52
CA CYS A 126 -4.99 6.30 6.94
C CYS A 126 -5.11 7.80 7.23
N GLN A 127 -4.68 8.26 8.41
CA GLN A 127 -4.65 9.69 8.77
C GLN A 127 -3.73 10.48 7.85
N VAL A 128 -2.59 9.90 7.44
CA VAL A 128 -1.72 10.49 6.42
C VAL A 128 -2.47 10.65 5.10
N ALA A 129 -3.17 9.61 4.63
CA ALA A 129 -3.96 9.70 3.41
C ALA A 129 -5.05 10.80 3.52
N ALA A 130 -5.73 10.89 4.66
CA ALA A 130 -6.73 11.92 4.94
C ALA A 130 -6.14 13.33 4.89
N LYS A 131 -4.98 13.56 5.54
CA LYS A 131 -4.26 14.84 5.56
C LYS A 131 -3.98 15.38 4.15
N HIS A 132 -3.70 14.50 3.22
CA HIS A 132 -3.38 14.84 1.82
C HIS A 132 -4.59 14.71 0.88
N ASP A 133 -5.82 14.54 1.40
CA ASP A 133 -7.05 14.29 0.61
C ASP A 133 -6.90 13.10 -0.36
N ARG A 134 -6.23 12.04 0.08
CA ARG A 134 -6.03 10.81 -0.70
C ARG A 134 -6.97 9.70 -0.28
N LEU A 135 -7.17 8.74 -1.17
CA LEU A 135 -8.05 7.60 -0.97
C LEU A 135 -7.37 6.50 -0.15
N TYR A 136 -8.13 5.92 0.77
CA TYR A 136 -7.80 4.63 1.38
C TYR A 136 -8.58 3.52 0.66
N ALA A 137 -7.88 2.53 0.12
CA ALA A 137 -8.49 1.36 -0.50
C ALA A 137 -8.14 0.11 0.31
N THR A 138 -9.11 -0.79 0.52
CA THR A 138 -8.87 -1.98 1.32
C THR A 138 -9.46 -3.24 0.72
N HIS A 139 -8.65 -4.28 0.72
CA HIS A 139 -9.09 -5.66 0.68
C HIS A 139 -9.41 -6.06 2.13
N VAL A 140 -10.69 -6.04 2.47
CA VAL A 140 -11.16 -6.18 3.86
C VAL A 140 -10.82 -7.53 4.46
N ARG A 141 -10.74 -7.59 5.79
CA ARG A 141 -10.61 -8.81 6.56
C ARG A 141 -11.86 -9.67 6.42
N ASN A 142 -11.71 -10.98 6.32
CA ASN A 142 -12.83 -11.93 6.29
C ASN A 142 -13.85 -11.64 5.17
N ARG A 143 -13.51 -11.89 3.91
CA ARG A 143 -14.42 -11.75 2.77
C ARG A 143 -15.40 -12.91 2.61
N ASP A 144 -15.41 -13.83 3.55
CA ASP A 144 -16.27 -15.01 3.55
C ASP A 144 -17.41 -14.88 4.58
N ARG A 145 -17.46 -15.77 5.57
CA ARG A 145 -18.53 -15.88 6.56
C ARG A 145 -18.72 -14.63 7.44
N TYR A 146 -17.68 -13.83 7.64
CA TYR A 146 -17.65 -12.67 8.54
C TYR A 146 -17.36 -11.37 7.80
N TYR A 147 -17.77 -11.29 6.53
CA TYR A 147 -17.49 -10.12 5.69
C TYR A 147 -18.05 -8.82 6.26
N ASP A 148 -19.21 -8.88 6.93
CA ASP A 148 -19.84 -7.74 7.59
C ASP A 148 -18.97 -7.12 8.70
N LEU A 149 -18.24 -7.96 9.45
CA LEU A 149 -17.27 -7.50 10.45
C LEU A 149 -16.07 -6.83 9.77
N GLY A 150 -15.57 -7.40 8.69
CA GLY A 150 -14.47 -6.80 7.91
C GLY A 150 -14.85 -5.45 7.29
N PHE A 151 -16.06 -5.31 6.75
CA PHE A 151 -16.59 -4.03 6.29
C PHE A 151 -16.78 -3.04 7.44
N GLY A 152 -17.30 -3.50 8.57
CA GLY A 152 -17.45 -2.68 9.79
C GLY A 152 -16.11 -2.13 10.27
N GLU A 153 -15.06 -2.97 10.32
CA GLU A 153 -13.70 -2.57 10.66
C GLU A 153 -13.18 -1.49 9.69
N ALA A 154 -13.26 -1.74 8.38
CA ALA A 154 -12.78 -0.80 7.38
C ALA A 154 -13.48 0.57 7.46
N MET A 155 -14.80 0.57 7.61
CA MET A 155 -15.58 1.80 7.76
C MET A 155 -15.26 2.55 9.06
N ALA A 156 -15.04 1.83 10.17
CA ALA A 156 -14.67 2.43 11.44
C ALA A 156 -13.28 3.08 11.35
N THR A 157 -12.30 2.38 10.81
CA THR A 157 -10.94 2.89 10.59
C THR A 157 -10.96 4.14 9.70
N ALA A 158 -11.64 4.08 8.55
CA ALA A 158 -11.71 5.22 7.65
C ALA A 158 -12.41 6.44 8.29
N ARG A 159 -13.47 6.21 9.06
CA ARG A 159 -14.19 7.28 9.77
C ARG A 159 -13.32 7.91 10.88
N SER A 160 -12.62 7.08 11.66
CA SER A 160 -11.72 7.55 12.72
C SER A 160 -10.55 8.36 12.13
N ALA A 161 -9.95 7.88 11.05
CA ALA A 161 -8.87 8.55 10.36
C ALA A 161 -9.34 9.79 9.56
N GLY A 162 -10.63 9.93 9.27
CA GLY A 162 -11.17 11.02 8.45
C GLY A 162 -10.88 10.88 6.95
N CYS A 163 -10.60 9.67 6.45
CA CYS A 163 -10.25 9.44 5.05
C CYS A 163 -11.45 8.88 4.23
N ARG A 164 -11.36 9.08 2.91
CA ARG A 164 -12.30 8.45 1.96
C ARG A 164 -11.91 6.99 1.77
N LEU A 165 -12.91 6.09 1.72
CA LEU A 165 -12.74 4.64 1.63
C LEU A 165 -13.27 4.08 0.31
N GLN A 166 -12.52 3.16 -0.25
CA GLN A 166 -12.91 2.26 -1.34
C GLN A 166 -12.75 0.80 -0.91
#